data_1adb745b1f6a203141a1021b93701a0a
#
_entry.id   1adb745b1f6a203141a1021b93701a0a
#
_cell.length_a   1.000
_cell.length_b   1.000
_cell.length_c   1.000
_cell.angle_alpha   90.00
_cell.angle_beta   90.00
_cell.angle_gamma   90.00
#
_symmetry.space_group_name_H-M   'P 1'
#
loop_
_entity.id
_entity.type
_entity.pdbx_description
1 polymer ?
#
loop_
_entity_poly.entity_id
_entity_poly.type
_entity_poly.pdbx_seq_one_letter_code
_entity_poly.pdbx_strand_id
1 'polypeptide(L)'
;EKRYGKDSNVVKVRLKGEAPDQENDTIISRELLEKYIDYAPLDDKILNSKEIQIGVDVARFGDDSTIMYVKQGNYIIEEIKLDKKDTMQTANRVARIVNEYSQNDIVAKIDGVGVGGGVIDRLSELQFPNLNIIEIQNNARAFNENEYCNAITEMFYEFNEFLKGGFVSMPDDSELIEDLAGRKYEFDSKGRLRIESKDEFKKRFGRSPDKGDAFLMTWYNNEDLTLIKK
;
A
#
# COMPACT_ATOMS: atom_id res chain seq x y z
N GLU A 1 -8.44 22.99 -4.17
CA GLU A 1 -7.78 23.12 -5.49
C GLU A 1 -6.29 22.77 -5.43
N LYS A 2 -5.53 23.28 -4.42
CA LYS A 2 -4.07 23.04 -4.32
C LYS A 2 -3.69 21.56 -4.22
N ARG A 3 -4.48 20.74 -3.50
CA ARG A 3 -4.18 19.33 -3.25
C ARG A 3 -4.51 18.43 -4.45
N TYR A 4 -5.60 18.70 -5.14
CA TYR A 4 -6.13 17.82 -6.17
C TYR A 4 -5.89 18.31 -7.61
N GLY A 5 -5.39 19.54 -7.78
CA GLY A 5 -5.31 20.20 -9.08
C GLY A 5 -6.64 20.87 -9.48
N LYS A 6 -6.52 22.00 -10.16
CA LYS A 6 -7.66 22.88 -10.47
C LYS A 6 -8.71 22.24 -11.38
N ASP A 7 -8.28 21.32 -12.24
CA ASP A 7 -9.11 20.65 -13.25
C ASP A 7 -9.35 19.17 -12.95
N SER A 8 -8.99 18.71 -11.74
CA SER A 8 -9.25 17.35 -11.31
C SER A 8 -10.74 17.07 -11.14
N ASN A 9 -11.16 15.83 -11.37
CA ASN A 9 -12.53 15.39 -11.12
C ASN A 9 -12.98 15.63 -9.66
N VAL A 10 -12.06 15.58 -8.70
CA VAL A 10 -12.35 15.90 -7.30
C VAL A 10 -12.78 17.35 -7.13
N VAL A 11 -12.09 18.29 -7.78
CA VAL A 11 -12.44 19.70 -7.75
C VAL A 11 -13.73 19.98 -8.52
N LYS A 12 -13.93 19.34 -9.68
CA LYS A 12 -15.16 19.45 -10.47
C LYS A 12 -16.38 19.03 -9.66
N VAL A 13 -16.33 17.83 -9.05
CA VAL A 13 -17.47 17.30 -8.29
C VAL A 13 -17.70 18.07 -6.98
N ARG A 14 -16.65 18.29 -6.17
CA ARG A 14 -16.83 18.84 -4.81
C ARG A 14 -16.94 20.34 -4.74
N LEU A 15 -16.25 21.08 -5.61
CA LEU A 15 -16.23 22.54 -5.56
C LEU A 15 -17.10 23.20 -6.61
N LYS A 16 -17.20 22.59 -7.80
CA LYS A 16 -17.96 23.15 -8.92
C LYS A 16 -19.33 22.51 -9.10
N GLY A 17 -19.60 21.33 -8.50
CA GLY A 17 -20.84 20.59 -8.70
C GLY A 17 -21.00 20.03 -10.12
N GLU A 18 -19.88 19.89 -10.86
CA GLU A 18 -19.84 19.39 -12.23
C GLU A 18 -19.69 17.87 -12.26
N ALA A 19 -20.16 17.23 -13.32
CA ALA A 19 -19.92 15.80 -13.52
C ALA A 19 -18.41 15.52 -13.77
N PRO A 20 -17.86 14.38 -13.26
CA PRO A 20 -16.49 14.02 -13.52
C PRO A 20 -16.28 13.68 -15.00
N ASP A 21 -15.08 13.95 -15.52
CA ASP A 21 -14.70 13.50 -16.86
C ASP A 21 -14.49 11.98 -16.83
N GLN A 22 -15.01 11.28 -17.81
CA GLN A 22 -14.88 9.82 -17.90
C GLN A 22 -13.46 9.35 -18.27
N GLU A 23 -12.60 10.24 -18.76
CA GLU A 23 -11.24 9.91 -19.19
C GLU A 23 -10.21 9.87 -18.06
N ASN A 24 -10.52 10.44 -16.87
CA ASN A 24 -9.61 10.52 -15.73
C ASN A 24 -10.23 9.88 -14.48
N ASP A 25 -10.49 8.58 -14.54
CA ASP A 25 -11.09 7.84 -13.43
C ASP A 25 -10.07 7.06 -12.57
N THR A 26 -8.76 7.29 -12.78
CA THR A 26 -7.68 6.73 -11.95
C THR A 26 -7.03 7.77 -11.05
N ILE A 27 -6.57 7.36 -9.86
CA ILE A 27 -5.95 8.25 -8.88
C ILE A 27 -4.52 8.59 -9.30
N ILE A 28 -3.79 7.59 -9.80
CA ILE A 28 -2.38 7.68 -10.15
C ILE A 28 -2.23 7.42 -11.64
N SER A 29 -1.57 8.33 -12.36
CA SER A 29 -1.31 8.12 -13.77
C SER A 29 -0.09 7.22 -13.97
N ARG A 30 -0.12 6.38 -15.02
CA ARG A 30 1.01 5.54 -15.42
C ARG A 30 2.27 6.38 -15.69
N GLU A 31 2.13 7.51 -16.38
CA GLU A 31 3.23 8.42 -16.69
C GLU A 31 3.94 8.92 -15.41
N LEU A 32 3.16 9.21 -14.35
CA LEU A 32 3.74 9.65 -13.08
C LEU A 32 4.53 8.53 -12.39
N LEU A 33 4.04 7.28 -12.43
CA LEU A 33 4.74 6.12 -11.88
C LEU A 33 6.04 5.84 -12.63
N GLU A 34 5.98 5.78 -13.97
CA GLU A 34 7.12 5.48 -14.85
C GLU A 34 8.28 6.46 -14.68
N LYS A 35 7.99 7.70 -14.30
CA LYS A 35 9.00 8.72 -14.00
C LYS A 35 9.92 8.33 -12.82
N TYR A 36 9.45 7.50 -11.92
CA TYR A 36 10.16 7.12 -10.69
C TYR A 36 10.66 5.68 -10.68
N ILE A 37 10.60 4.99 -11.82
CA ILE A 37 11.23 3.68 -11.98
C ILE A 37 12.74 3.86 -11.84
N ASP A 38 13.37 3.04 -10.98
CA ASP A 38 14.80 3.05 -10.68
C ASP A 38 15.37 4.45 -10.36
N TYR A 39 14.49 5.36 -9.94
CA TYR A 39 14.90 6.69 -9.55
C TYR A 39 15.73 6.64 -8.27
N ALA A 40 17.01 7.02 -8.35
CA ALA A 40 17.91 7.12 -7.22
C ALA A 40 17.95 8.58 -6.72
N PRO A 41 17.23 8.95 -5.66
CA PRO A 41 17.42 10.26 -5.04
C PRO A 41 18.83 10.35 -4.47
N LEU A 42 19.49 11.51 -4.67
CA LEU A 42 20.89 11.77 -4.30
C LEU A 42 21.13 11.95 -2.78
N ASP A 43 20.16 11.68 -1.93
CA ASP A 43 20.31 11.89 -0.48
C ASP A 43 20.64 10.58 0.25
N ASP A 44 21.90 10.46 0.67
CA ASP A 44 22.42 9.33 1.46
C ASP A 44 21.65 9.09 2.77
N LYS A 45 20.98 10.12 3.32
CA LYS A 45 20.18 9.98 4.55
C LYS A 45 18.92 9.16 4.31
N ILE A 46 18.37 9.20 3.10
CA ILE A 46 17.20 8.40 2.71
C ILE A 46 17.60 6.93 2.56
N LEU A 47 18.76 6.67 1.95
CA LEU A 47 19.33 5.32 1.79
C LEU A 47 19.70 4.68 3.13
N ASN A 48 20.10 5.49 4.11
CA ASN A 48 20.56 5.03 5.43
C ASN A 48 19.48 5.18 6.51
N SER A 49 18.20 5.18 6.14
CA SER A 49 17.11 5.14 7.12
C SER A 49 17.27 3.93 8.04
N LYS A 50 17.16 4.15 9.36
CA LYS A 50 17.16 3.06 10.33
C LYS A 50 15.87 2.28 10.35
N GLU A 51 14.80 2.84 9.78
CA GLU A 51 13.49 2.22 9.76
C GLU A 51 13.29 1.40 8.48
N ILE A 52 12.83 0.16 8.66
CA ILE A 52 12.39 -0.74 7.60
C ILE A 52 10.87 -0.86 7.68
N GLN A 53 10.20 -0.66 6.57
CA GLN A 53 8.76 -0.87 6.41
C GLN A 53 8.51 -2.15 5.62
N ILE A 54 7.68 -3.05 6.15
CA ILE A 54 7.26 -4.27 5.46
C ILE A 54 5.76 -4.19 5.22
N GLY A 55 5.32 -4.29 3.97
CA GLY A 55 3.91 -4.42 3.60
C GLY A 55 3.62 -5.85 3.17
N VAL A 56 2.59 -6.48 3.73
CA VAL A 56 2.27 -7.89 3.48
C VAL A 56 0.79 -8.04 3.15
N ASP A 57 0.50 -8.39 1.91
CA ASP A 57 -0.83 -8.85 1.48
C ASP A 57 -0.86 -10.38 1.53
N VAL A 58 -1.56 -10.93 2.52
CA VAL A 58 -1.56 -12.36 2.81
C VAL A 58 -2.63 -13.05 2.00
N ALA A 59 -2.22 -13.94 1.09
CA ALA A 59 -3.16 -14.73 0.30
C ALA A 59 -3.92 -15.74 1.17
N ARG A 60 -5.21 -15.93 0.85
CA ARG A 60 -6.00 -17.06 1.35
C ARG A 60 -5.55 -18.35 0.65
N PHE A 61 -5.85 -19.50 1.28
CA PHE A 61 -5.63 -20.80 0.64
C PHE A 61 -6.25 -20.85 -0.75
N GLY A 62 -5.45 -21.17 -1.78
CA GLY A 62 -5.90 -21.23 -3.16
C GLY A 62 -4.78 -20.95 -4.15
N ASP A 63 -5.15 -20.33 -5.27
CA ASP A 63 -4.21 -19.99 -6.35
C ASP A 63 -3.55 -18.62 -6.18
N ASP A 64 -3.97 -17.82 -5.20
CA ASP A 64 -3.40 -16.49 -4.95
C ASP A 64 -2.06 -16.60 -4.21
N SER A 65 -1.16 -15.64 -4.44
CA SER A 65 0.17 -15.58 -3.84
C SER A 65 0.22 -14.51 -2.75
N THR A 66 0.88 -14.78 -1.63
CA THR A 66 1.23 -13.74 -0.66
C THR A 66 2.32 -12.85 -1.25
N ILE A 67 2.10 -11.55 -1.24
CA ILE A 67 3.05 -10.54 -1.69
C ILE A 67 3.58 -9.76 -0.51
N MET A 68 4.90 -9.54 -0.49
CA MET A 68 5.56 -8.68 0.48
C MET A 68 6.48 -7.69 -0.23
N TYR A 69 6.47 -6.46 0.24
CA TYR A 69 7.47 -5.46 -0.11
C TYR A 69 8.23 -5.04 1.13
N VAL A 70 9.55 -4.90 0.99
CA VAL A 70 10.44 -4.36 2.03
C VAL A 70 10.97 -3.02 1.55
N LYS A 71 10.72 -1.97 2.32
CA LYS A 71 11.12 -0.59 2.01
C LYS A 71 12.08 -0.06 3.07
N GLN A 72 13.16 0.57 2.63
CA GLN A 72 14.05 1.35 3.49
C GLN A 72 14.11 2.80 2.98
N GLY A 73 13.79 3.75 3.85
CA GLY A 73 13.61 5.13 3.41
C GLY A 73 12.57 5.22 2.28
N ASN A 74 12.99 5.68 1.11
CA ASN A 74 12.12 5.84 -0.06
C ASN A 74 12.37 4.77 -1.14
N TYR A 75 13.04 3.68 -0.80
CA TYR A 75 13.39 2.60 -1.73
C TYR A 75 12.72 1.29 -1.37
N ILE A 76 12.22 0.60 -2.36
CA ILE A 76 11.92 -0.82 -2.24
C ILE A 76 13.23 -1.59 -2.39
N ILE A 77 13.63 -2.29 -1.34
CA ILE A 77 14.88 -3.08 -1.31
C ILE A 77 14.65 -4.56 -1.60
N GLU A 78 13.42 -5.04 -1.39
CA GLU A 78 13.06 -6.43 -1.71
C GLU A 78 11.57 -6.54 -2.07
N GLU A 79 11.27 -7.33 -3.09
CA GLU A 79 9.94 -7.88 -3.39
C GLU A 79 9.96 -9.38 -3.20
N ILE A 80 8.95 -9.92 -2.53
CA ILE A 80 8.84 -11.34 -2.21
C ILE A 80 7.46 -11.82 -2.62
N LYS A 81 7.44 -12.83 -3.46
CA LYS A 81 6.23 -13.58 -3.82
C LYS A 81 6.29 -14.98 -3.23
N LEU A 82 5.29 -15.35 -2.47
CA LEU A 82 5.16 -16.67 -1.86
C LEU A 82 3.94 -17.38 -2.43
N ASP A 83 4.18 -18.31 -3.34
CA ASP A 83 3.12 -19.11 -3.94
C ASP A 83 2.71 -20.26 -3.01
N LYS A 84 1.40 -20.41 -2.77
CA LYS A 84 0.82 -21.54 -2.04
C LYS A 84 1.44 -21.81 -0.67
N LYS A 85 1.79 -20.74 0.06
CA LYS A 85 2.36 -20.85 1.41
C LYS A 85 1.28 -20.67 2.46
N ASP A 86 1.45 -21.38 3.58
CA ASP A 86 0.62 -21.21 4.75
C ASP A 86 1.05 -19.99 5.59
N THR A 87 0.24 -19.65 6.58
CA THR A 87 0.48 -18.51 7.47
C THR A 87 1.78 -18.64 8.26
N MET A 88 2.18 -19.85 8.63
CA MET A 88 3.43 -20.12 9.36
C MET A 88 4.65 -19.87 8.48
N GLN A 89 4.59 -20.27 7.20
CA GLN A 89 5.66 -20.02 6.24
C GLN A 89 5.77 -18.52 5.93
N THR A 90 4.63 -17.85 5.82
CA THR A 90 4.57 -16.39 5.65
C THR A 90 5.18 -15.68 6.86
N ALA A 91 4.78 -16.02 8.08
CA ALA A 91 5.36 -15.46 9.31
C ALA A 91 6.87 -15.74 9.42
N ASN A 92 7.31 -16.95 9.08
CA ASN A 92 8.74 -17.31 9.08
C ASN A 92 9.53 -16.49 8.05
N ARG A 93 8.94 -16.11 6.90
CA ARG A 93 9.62 -15.22 5.93
C ARG A 93 9.79 -13.83 6.50
N VAL A 94 8.75 -13.25 7.10
CA VAL A 94 8.84 -11.96 7.80
C VAL A 94 9.88 -12.03 8.92
N ALA A 95 9.86 -13.09 9.75
CA ALA A 95 10.84 -13.28 10.82
C ALA A 95 12.30 -13.33 10.33
N ARG A 96 12.54 -13.89 9.13
CA ARG A 96 13.88 -13.86 8.51
C ARG A 96 14.29 -12.45 8.16
N ILE A 97 13.42 -11.63 7.57
CA ILE A 97 13.69 -10.22 7.28
C ILE A 97 14.02 -9.48 8.59
N VAL A 98 13.24 -9.71 9.66
CA VAL A 98 13.49 -9.07 10.97
C VAL A 98 14.87 -9.43 11.51
N ASN A 99 15.32 -10.68 11.36
CA ASN A 99 16.66 -11.09 11.79
C ASN A 99 17.76 -10.51 10.88
N GLU A 100 17.54 -10.43 9.57
CA GLU A 100 18.49 -9.85 8.60
C GLU A 100 18.72 -8.37 8.89
N TYR A 101 17.67 -7.63 9.21
CA TYR A 101 17.72 -6.21 9.56
C TYR A 101 17.67 -5.97 11.08
N SER A 102 18.35 -6.82 11.87
CA SER A 102 18.29 -6.80 13.34
C SER A 102 18.76 -5.50 14.00
N GLN A 103 19.49 -4.64 13.28
CA GLN A 103 19.96 -3.31 13.73
C GLN A 103 19.01 -2.17 13.38
N ASN A 104 17.91 -2.49 12.69
CA ASN A 104 16.92 -1.55 12.24
C ASN A 104 15.63 -1.65 13.07
N ASP A 105 14.92 -0.54 13.18
CA ASP A 105 13.54 -0.53 13.66
C ASP A 105 12.63 -0.98 12.51
N ILE A 106 11.81 -1.99 12.74
CA ILE A 106 10.99 -2.61 11.70
C ILE A 106 9.51 -2.41 12.01
N VAL A 107 8.77 -1.93 11.02
CA VAL A 107 7.32 -1.83 11.06
C VAL A 107 6.73 -2.76 10.00
N ALA A 108 6.07 -3.82 10.43
CA ALA A 108 5.37 -4.75 9.54
C ALA A 108 3.87 -4.44 9.52
N LYS A 109 3.37 -4.03 8.37
CA LYS A 109 1.96 -3.77 8.09
C LYS A 109 1.39 -4.96 7.33
N ILE A 110 0.44 -5.65 7.93
CA ILE A 110 -0.06 -6.93 7.45
C ILE A 110 -1.57 -6.83 7.26
N ASP A 111 -2.06 -7.18 6.07
CA ASP A 111 -3.51 -7.31 5.87
C ASP A 111 -4.04 -8.45 6.76
N GLY A 112 -4.71 -8.07 7.85
CA GLY A 112 -5.24 -8.99 8.85
C GLY A 112 -6.55 -9.66 8.47
N VAL A 113 -7.15 -9.29 7.32
CA VAL A 113 -8.45 -9.84 6.92
C VAL A 113 -8.34 -11.31 6.56
N GLY A 114 -9.02 -12.16 7.31
CA GLY A 114 -9.05 -13.61 7.08
C GLY A 114 -7.83 -14.32 7.63
N VAL A 115 -6.90 -14.77 6.78
CA VAL A 115 -5.75 -15.58 7.22
C VAL A 115 -4.57 -14.77 7.75
N GLY A 116 -4.52 -13.47 7.48
CA GLY A 116 -3.45 -12.59 7.94
C GLY A 116 -3.33 -12.51 9.47
N GLY A 117 -4.43 -12.66 10.19
CA GLY A 117 -4.42 -12.75 11.65
C GLY A 117 -3.48 -13.84 12.20
N GLY A 118 -3.42 -15.01 11.55
CA GLY A 118 -2.50 -16.08 11.95
C GLY A 118 -1.01 -15.74 11.74
N VAL A 119 -0.69 -14.87 10.78
CA VAL A 119 0.67 -14.33 10.60
C VAL A 119 1.01 -13.38 11.74
N ILE A 120 0.09 -12.48 12.08
CA ILE A 120 0.23 -11.50 13.17
C ILE A 120 0.42 -12.21 14.51
N ASP A 121 -0.43 -13.20 14.83
CA ASP A 121 -0.34 -13.99 16.06
C ASP A 121 1.02 -14.67 16.17
N ARG A 122 1.46 -15.32 15.11
CA ARG A 122 2.76 -16.02 15.12
C ARG A 122 3.94 -15.07 15.30
N LEU A 123 3.95 -13.92 14.65
CA LEU A 123 5.01 -12.91 14.81
C LEU A 123 5.00 -12.31 16.22
N SER A 124 3.83 -12.12 16.81
CA SER A 124 3.67 -11.64 18.19
C SER A 124 4.22 -12.63 19.20
N GLU A 125 4.04 -13.95 18.98
CA GLU A 125 4.63 -15.00 19.82
C GLU A 125 6.17 -15.00 19.80
N LEU A 126 6.79 -14.62 18.67
CA LEU A 126 8.24 -14.59 18.52
C LEU A 126 8.92 -13.43 19.27
N GLN A 127 8.18 -12.40 19.68
CA GLN A 127 8.61 -11.31 20.55
C GLN A 127 9.91 -10.60 20.11
N PHE A 128 10.02 -10.28 18.83
CA PHE A 128 11.16 -9.51 18.33
C PHE A 128 11.19 -8.10 18.94
N PRO A 129 12.32 -7.66 19.56
CA PRO A 129 12.38 -6.38 20.24
C PRO A 129 12.35 -5.17 19.30
N ASN A 130 12.74 -5.36 18.04
CA ASN A 130 12.82 -4.34 17.00
C ASN A 130 11.67 -4.41 15.99
N LEU A 131 10.61 -5.19 16.25
CA LEU A 131 9.46 -5.35 15.36
C LEU A 131 8.21 -4.73 15.97
N ASN A 132 7.64 -3.78 15.26
CA ASN A 132 6.30 -3.28 15.48
C ASN A 132 5.37 -3.89 14.43
N ILE A 133 4.27 -4.50 14.86
CA ILE A 133 3.28 -5.10 13.96
C ILE A 133 2.05 -4.22 13.94
N ILE A 134 1.58 -3.90 12.74
CA ILE A 134 0.37 -3.12 12.51
C ILE A 134 -0.56 -3.96 11.64
N GLU A 135 -1.74 -4.28 12.18
CA GLU A 135 -2.80 -4.87 11.39
C GLU A 135 -3.42 -3.79 10.49
N ILE A 136 -3.44 -4.05 9.20
CA ILE A 136 -4.14 -3.24 8.22
C ILE A 136 -5.37 -4.00 7.75
N GLN A 137 -6.49 -3.30 7.68
CA GLN A 137 -7.71 -3.81 7.05
C GLN A 137 -8.07 -2.86 5.92
N ASN A 138 -7.82 -3.26 4.69
CA ASN A 138 -8.01 -2.41 3.50
C ASN A 138 -9.42 -1.80 3.41
N ASN A 139 -10.43 -2.52 3.88
CA ASN A 139 -11.81 -2.07 3.92
C ASN A 139 -12.20 -1.38 5.24
N ALA A 140 -11.28 -1.24 6.21
CA ALA A 140 -11.56 -0.48 7.42
C ALA A 140 -11.83 1.00 7.08
N ARG A 141 -12.33 1.73 8.05
CA ARG A 141 -12.55 3.17 7.92
C ARG A 141 -11.23 3.88 7.65
N ALA A 142 -11.27 4.85 6.74
CA ALA A 142 -10.18 5.77 6.56
C ALA A 142 -10.02 6.66 7.81
N PHE A 143 -8.84 7.20 8.05
CA PHE A 143 -8.64 8.22 9.08
C PHE A 143 -9.39 9.50 8.74
N ASN A 144 -9.28 9.93 7.50
CA ASN A 144 -10.08 11.04 7.00
C ASN A 144 -11.39 10.52 6.41
N GLU A 145 -12.32 10.10 7.28
CA GLU A 145 -13.64 9.60 6.87
C GLU A 145 -14.50 10.65 6.15
N ASN A 146 -14.13 11.92 6.18
CA ASN A 146 -14.82 12.96 5.42
C ASN A 146 -14.44 12.95 3.93
N GLU A 147 -13.26 12.47 3.60
CA GLU A 147 -12.74 12.45 2.23
C GLU A 147 -12.75 11.06 1.61
N TYR A 148 -12.44 10.02 2.38
CA TYR A 148 -12.23 8.66 1.87
C TYR A 148 -13.22 7.67 2.48
N CYS A 149 -13.65 6.71 1.67
CA CYS A 149 -14.58 5.66 2.09
C CYS A 149 -13.91 4.63 3.01
N ASN A 150 -12.65 4.31 2.73
CA ASN A 150 -11.91 3.24 3.41
C ASN A 150 -10.39 3.48 3.35
N ALA A 151 -9.66 2.72 4.14
CA ALA A 151 -8.21 2.85 4.30
C ALA A 151 -7.44 2.69 2.98
N ILE A 152 -7.80 1.72 2.14
CA ILE A 152 -7.10 1.53 0.86
C ILE A 152 -7.25 2.75 -0.06
N THR A 153 -8.40 3.40 -0.08
CA THR A 153 -8.58 4.64 -0.84
C THR A 153 -7.67 5.75 -0.33
N GLU A 154 -7.56 5.89 0.98
CA GLU A 154 -6.66 6.86 1.62
C GLU A 154 -5.18 6.56 1.27
N MET A 155 -4.74 5.29 1.34
CA MET A 155 -3.39 4.86 0.95
C MET A 155 -3.04 5.27 -0.47
N PHE A 156 -3.95 5.08 -1.42
CA PHE A 156 -3.73 5.50 -2.81
C PHE A 156 -3.51 7.01 -2.94
N TYR A 157 -4.30 7.81 -2.23
CA TYR A 157 -4.17 9.26 -2.25
C TYR A 157 -2.91 9.74 -1.54
N GLU A 158 -2.55 9.16 -0.41
CA GLU A 158 -1.28 9.47 0.27
C GLU A 158 -0.08 9.14 -0.59
N PHE A 159 -0.06 7.97 -1.19
CA PHE A 159 1.03 7.59 -2.09
C PHE A 159 1.12 8.50 -3.32
N ASN A 160 0.00 8.93 -3.89
CA ASN A 160 -0.01 9.91 -4.97
C ASN A 160 0.61 11.26 -4.55
N GLU A 161 0.44 11.69 -3.30
CA GLU A 161 1.11 12.88 -2.77
C GLU A 161 2.64 12.67 -2.62
N PHE A 162 3.09 11.49 -2.19
CA PHE A 162 4.52 11.13 -2.18
C PHE A 162 5.13 11.18 -3.59
N LEU A 163 4.43 10.62 -4.59
CA LEU A 163 4.87 10.68 -5.98
C LEU A 163 5.00 12.13 -6.48
N LYS A 164 4.03 12.98 -6.20
CA LYS A 164 4.07 14.40 -6.57
C LYS A 164 5.20 15.15 -5.88
N GLY A 165 5.55 14.74 -4.66
CA GLY A 165 6.69 15.28 -3.91
C GLY A 165 8.06 14.89 -4.48
N GLY A 166 8.13 13.89 -5.34
CA GLY A 166 9.36 13.48 -6.02
C GLY A 166 10.32 12.63 -5.18
N PHE A 167 9.84 12.00 -4.10
CA PHE A 167 10.66 11.26 -3.14
C PHE A 167 10.40 9.75 -3.16
N VAL A 168 10.10 9.19 -4.33
CA VAL A 168 9.77 7.76 -4.47
C VAL A 168 10.75 7.11 -5.43
N SER A 169 11.23 5.93 -5.11
CA SER A 169 11.87 5.02 -6.05
C SER A 169 11.01 3.76 -6.20
N MET A 170 10.65 3.43 -7.42
CA MET A 170 9.81 2.29 -7.74
C MET A 170 10.61 1.22 -8.46
N PRO A 171 10.33 -0.07 -8.23
CA PRO A 171 10.89 -1.14 -9.05
C PRO A 171 10.32 -1.08 -10.48
N ASP A 172 11.10 -1.53 -11.45
CA ASP A 172 10.63 -1.73 -12.83
C ASP A 172 9.78 -3.01 -12.90
N ASP A 173 8.53 -2.87 -12.49
CA ASP A 173 7.56 -3.96 -12.43
C ASP A 173 6.24 -3.53 -13.09
N SER A 174 5.98 -4.10 -14.26
CA SER A 174 4.79 -3.78 -15.05
C SER A 174 3.47 -4.17 -14.36
N GLU A 175 3.47 -5.25 -13.55
CA GLU A 175 2.30 -5.71 -12.80
C GLU A 175 1.98 -4.74 -11.67
N LEU A 176 2.99 -4.28 -10.92
CA LEU A 176 2.83 -3.25 -9.89
C LEU A 176 2.32 -1.93 -10.49
N ILE A 177 2.90 -1.51 -11.62
CA ILE A 177 2.47 -0.28 -12.31
C ILE A 177 1.01 -0.41 -12.75
N GLU A 178 0.59 -1.57 -13.25
CA GLU A 178 -0.79 -1.82 -13.64
C GLU A 178 -1.73 -1.82 -12.42
N ASP A 179 -1.34 -2.40 -11.29
CA ASP A 179 -2.11 -2.38 -10.06
C ASP A 179 -2.35 -0.97 -9.54
N LEU A 180 -1.32 -0.12 -9.59
CA LEU A 180 -1.40 1.25 -9.09
C LEU A 180 -2.11 2.21 -10.07
N ALA A 181 -1.79 2.13 -11.36
CA ALA A 181 -2.38 3.02 -12.38
C ALA A 181 -3.74 2.54 -12.90
N GLY A 182 -4.03 1.24 -12.76
CA GLY A 182 -5.25 0.64 -13.29
C GLY A 182 -6.46 0.75 -12.37
N ARG A 183 -6.29 1.05 -11.07
CA ARG A 183 -7.40 1.16 -10.10
C ARG A 183 -8.21 2.43 -10.35
N LYS A 184 -9.49 2.24 -10.62
CA LYS A 184 -10.45 3.33 -10.81
C LYS A 184 -10.96 3.85 -9.48
N TYR A 185 -11.47 5.08 -9.48
CA TYR A 185 -12.18 5.63 -8.33
C TYR A 185 -13.53 6.20 -8.70
N GLU A 186 -14.40 6.29 -7.74
CA GLU A 186 -15.71 6.90 -7.84
C GLU A 186 -16.04 7.72 -6.58
N PHE A 187 -17.18 8.40 -6.59
CA PHE A 187 -17.70 9.07 -5.41
C PHE A 187 -18.88 8.27 -4.85
N ASP A 188 -18.87 8.04 -3.55
CA ASP A 188 -20.00 7.42 -2.88
C ASP A 188 -21.19 8.41 -2.73
N SER A 189 -22.32 7.93 -2.21
CA SER A 189 -23.52 8.76 -1.99
C SER A 189 -23.33 9.94 -1.04
N LYS A 190 -22.23 9.95 -0.25
CA LYS A 190 -21.84 11.05 0.64
C LYS A 190 -20.78 11.98 0.02
N GLY A 191 -20.42 11.76 -1.25
CA GLY A 191 -19.38 12.52 -1.95
C GLY A 191 -17.95 12.20 -1.52
N ARG A 192 -17.72 11.06 -0.84
CA ARG A 192 -16.40 10.60 -0.48
C ARG A 192 -15.81 9.79 -1.62
N LEU A 193 -14.49 9.84 -1.72
CA LEU A 193 -13.76 9.03 -2.68
C LEU A 193 -13.74 7.55 -2.27
N ARG A 194 -13.97 6.67 -3.23
CA ARG A 194 -13.89 5.22 -3.08
C ARG A 194 -13.12 4.65 -4.25
N ILE A 195 -12.05 3.92 -3.96
CA ILE A 195 -11.34 3.17 -4.99
C ILE A 195 -12.09 1.89 -5.35
N GLU A 196 -11.93 1.46 -6.58
CA GLU A 196 -12.44 0.19 -7.10
C GLU A 196 -12.04 -0.99 -6.21
N SER A 197 -12.97 -1.89 -5.93
CA SER A 197 -12.70 -3.09 -5.14
C SER A 197 -11.77 -4.09 -5.86
N LYS A 198 -11.12 -5.00 -5.11
CA LYS A 198 -10.34 -6.10 -5.70
C LYS A 198 -11.16 -6.93 -6.68
N ASP A 199 -12.43 -7.21 -6.37
CA ASP A 199 -13.32 -8.00 -7.23
C ASP A 199 -13.64 -7.30 -8.55
N GLU A 200 -13.85 -5.99 -8.53
CA GLU A 200 -14.07 -5.17 -9.73
C GLU A 200 -12.82 -5.10 -10.59
N PHE A 201 -11.66 -4.87 -9.97
CA PHE A 201 -10.37 -4.89 -10.64
C PHE A 201 -10.11 -6.27 -11.29
N LYS A 202 -10.32 -7.37 -10.53
CA LYS A 202 -10.15 -8.75 -11.01
C LYS A 202 -11.02 -9.07 -12.22
N LYS A 203 -12.23 -8.52 -12.30
CA LYS A 203 -13.10 -8.68 -13.48
C LYS A 203 -12.54 -8.02 -14.74
N ARG A 204 -11.79 -6.91 -14.59
CA ARG A 204 -11.21 -6.17 -15.73
C ARG A 204 -9.84 -6.71 -16.14
N PHE A 205 -9.01 -7.10 -15.17
CA PHE A 205 -7.63 -7.51 -15.40
C PHE A 205 -7.37 -9.02 -15.32
N GLY A 206 -8.36 -9.80 -14.85
CA GLY A 206 -8.24 -11.26 -14.73
C GLY A 206 -7.43 -11.73 -13.50
N ARG A 207 -6.88 -10.82 -12.70
CA ARG A 207 -6.08 -11.07 -11.49
C ARG A 207 -6.38 -10.05 -10.39
N SER A 208 -6.01 -10.38 -9.17
CA SER A 208 -6.08 -9.48 -8.02
C SER A 208 -4.93 -8.45 -8.04
N PRO A 209 -5.11 -7.22 -7.52
CA PRO A 209 -4.07 -6.19 -7.43
C PRO A 209 -3.21 -6.32 -6.16
N ASP A 210 -2.73 -7.53 -5.86
CA ASP A 210 -2.09 -7.85 -4.58
C ASP A 210 -0.72 -7.18 -4.43
N LYS A 211 0.00 -6.93 -5.54
CA LYS A 211 1.25 -6.18 -5.53
C LYS A 211 1.01 -4.73 -5.13
N GLY A 212 0.01 -4.08 -5.72
CA GLY A 212 -0.35 -2.71 -5.39
C GLY A 212 -0.74 -2.54 -3.93
N ASP A 213 -1.55 -3.45 -3.40
CA ASP A 213 -2.01 -3.39 -2.01
C ASP A 213 -0.84 -3.59 -1.02
N ALA A 214 0.02 -4.60 -1.23
CA ALA A 214 1.21 -4.83 -0.40
C ALA A 214 2.21 -3.65 -0.46
N PHE A 215 2.43 -3.10 -1.66
CA PHE A 215 3.30 -1.96 -1.87
C PHE A 215 2.81 -0.72 -1.12
N LEU A 216 1.53 -0.38 -1.25
CA LEU A 216 0.95 0.81 -0.62
C LEU A 216 1.03 0.76 0.91
N MET A 217 0.91 -0.43 1.51
CA MET A 217 1.09 -0.58 2.95
C MET A 217 2.47 -0.09 3.42
N THR A 218 3.53 -0.21 2.62
CA THR A 218 4.87 0.28 2.99
C THR A 218 4.95 1.81 3.04
N TRP A 219 4.06 2.51 2.36
CA TRP A 219 4.02 3.98 2.27
C TRP A 219 2.98 4.61 3.21
N TYR A 220 2.07 3.81 3.74
CA TYR A 220 1.00 4.29 4.60
C TYR A 220 1.53 4.61 6.01
N ASN A 221 1.80 5.87 6.28
CA ASN A 221 2.33 6.36 7.55
C ASN A 221 1.27 7.15 8.29
N ASN A 222 0.33 6.46 8.90
CA ASN A 222 -0.58 7.11 9.81
C ASN A 222 -0.09 6.93 11.25
N GLU A 223 0.25 8.03 11.93
CA GLU A 223 0.73 8.04 13.32
C GLU A 223 -0.30 7.46 14.31
N ASP A 224 -1.58 7.46 13.91
CA ASP A 224 -2.69 6.92 14.71
C ASP A 224 -2.95 5.42 14.50
N LEU A 225 -2.18 4.74 13.63
CA LEU A 225 -2.28 3.28 13.51
C LEU A 225 -2.01 2.63 14.85
N THR A 226 -2.99 1.91 15.37
CA THR A 226 -2.90 1.23 16.65
C THR A 226 -1.78 0.20 16.59
N LEU A 227 -0.65 0.52 17.22
CA LEU A 227 0.43 -0.44 17.42
C LEU A 227 -0.10 -1.57 18.28
N ILE A 228 -0.07 -2.79 17.79
CA ILE A 228 -0.34 -3.98 18.60
C ILE A 228 0.86 -4.15 19.52
N LYS A 229 0.89 -3.36 20.59
CA LYS A 229 1.83 -3.57 21.70
C LYS A 229 1.21 -4.63 22.60
N LYS A 230 1.82 -5.78 22.65
CA LYS A 230 1.62 -6.75 23.76
C LYS A 230 2.64 -6.50 24.85
#